data_9b555805437af2766abe1f96fc15136c
#
_entry.id   9b555805437af2766abe1f96fc15136c
#
_cell.length_a   1.000
_cell.length_b   1.000
_cell.length_c   1.000
_cell.angle_alpha   90.00
_cell.angle_beta   90.00
_cell.angle_gamma   90.00
#
_symmetry.space_group_name_H-M   'P 1'
#
loop_
_entity.id
_entity.type
_entity.pdbx_description
1 polymer ?
#
loop_
_entity_poly.entity_id
_entity_poly.type
_entity_poly.pdbx_seq_one_letter_code
_entity_poly.pdbx_strand_id
1 'polypeptide(L)'
;MRLSNLLLAAAILIGAGVASAPSAAQDAKTDIRKIPCSDLEQAEDGDRVAAIFFFYGFHAALLNAYEVSPANLERNVRNVVAFCQRNPAMPIFEAMPKAFQR
;
A
#
# COMPACT_ATOMS: atom_id res chain seq x y z
N MET A 1 -10.52 -15.24 -50.78
CA MET A 1 -9.43 -14.26 -50.79
C MET A 1 -9.65 -13.16 -49.79
N ARG A 2 -10.72 -12.46 -49.96
CA ARG A 2 -10.97 -11.29 -49.08
C ARG A 2 -11.34 -11.69 -47.68
N LEU A 3 -11.93 -12.82 -47.49
CA LEU A 3 -12.37 -13.31 -46.20
C LEU A 3 -11.20 -13.64 -45.27
N SER A 4 -10.11 -14.11 -45.84
CA SER A 4 -8.97 -14.47 -45.00
C SER A 4 -8.34 -13.26 -44.31
N ASN A 5 -8.41 -12.12 -44.94
CA ASN A 5 -7.87 -10.90 -44.34
C ASN A 5 -8.67 -10.47 -43.10
N LEU A 6 -9.95 -10.68 -43.12
CA LEU A 6 -10.81 -10.34 -41.98
C LEU A 6 -10.56 -11.23 -40.79
N LEU A 7 -10.27 -12.48 -41.02
CA LEU A 7 -9.99 -13.42 -39.95
C LEU A 7 -8.71 -13.07 -39.22
N LEU A 8 -7.71 -12.60 -39.93
CA LEU A 8 -6.45 -12.21 -39.34
C LEU A 8 -6.61 -11.05 -38.37
N ALA A 9 -7.44 -10.08 -38.75
CA ALA A 9 -7.66 -8.93 -37.90
C ALA A 9 -8.30 -9.30 -36.54
N ALA A 10 -9.24 -10.21 -36.59
CA ALA A 10 -9.91 -10.66 -35.38
C ALA A 10 -8.96 -11.34 -34.41
N ALA A 11 -8.05 -12.13 -34.91
CA ALA A 11 -7.09 -12.84 -34.07
C ALA A 11 -6.17 -11.88 -33.32
N ILE A 12 -5.79 -10.81 -33.96
CA ILE A 12 -4.90 -9.82 -33.33
C ILE A 12 -5.57 -9.16 -32.11
N LEU A 13 -6.84 -8.82 -32.23
CA LEU A 13 -7.57 -8.18 -31.16
C LEU A 13 -7.67 -9.06 -29.93
N ILE A 14 -7.89 -10.32 -30.10
CA ILE A 14 -7.99 -11.27 -28.99
C ILE A 14 -6.67 -11.36 -28.28
N GLY A 15 -5.58 -11.45 -28.97
CA GLY A 15 -4.27 -11.53 -28.36
C GLY A 15 -3.92 -10.32 -27.53
N ALA A 16 -4.24 -9.13 -28.01
CA ALA A 16 -3.95 -7.91 -27.29
C ALA A 16 -4.73 -7.81 -25.97
N GLY A 17 -5.98 -8.23 -25.97
CA GLY A 17 -6.80 -8.15 -24.76
C GLY A 17 -6.33 -9.08 -23.65
N VAL A 18 -5.79 -10.23 -23.99
CA VAL A 18 -5.34 -11.21 -23.01
C VAL A 18 -4.00 -10.83 -22.40
N ALA A 19 -3.16 -10.14 -23.14
CA ALA A 19 -1.80 -9.85 -22.72
C ALA A 19 -1.70 -8.97 -21.48
N SER A 20 -2.78 -8.36 -21.04
CA SER A 20 -2.77 -7.38 -19.98
C SER A 20 -3.05 -7.94 -18.58
N ALA A 21 -2.99 -9.22 -18.35
CA ALA A 21 -3.32 -9.79 -17.06
C ALA A 21 -2.08 -10.24 -16.29
N PRO A 22 -1.40 -9.35 -15.54
CA PRO A 22 -0.21 -9.70 -14.77
C PRO A 22 -0.57 -10.32 -13.43
N SER A 23 -1.14 -11.50 -13.43
CA SER A 23 -1.60 -12.14 -12.20
C SER A 23 -0.47 -12.51 -11.24
N ALA A 24 0.73 -12.72 -11.74
CA ALA A 24 1.86 -13.12 -10.91
C ALA A 24 2.21 -12.09 -9.85
N ALA A 25 2.05 -10.79 -10.15
CA ALA A 25 2.34 -9.73 -9.20
C ALA A 25 1.34 -9.68 -8.03
N GLN A 26 0.10 -10.12 -8.25
CA GLN A 26 -0.94 -10.10 -7.22
C GLN A 26 -0.73 -11.19 -6.17
N ASP A 27 -0.04 -12.26 -6.52
CA ASP A 27 0.25 -13.37 -5.61
C ASP A 27 1.55 -13.16 -4.84
N ALA A 28 2.31 -12.14 -5.13
CA ALA A 28 3.54 -11.84 -4.44
C ALA A 28 3.27 -11.44 -2.99
N LYS A 29 3.96 -12.11 -2.08
CA LYS A 29 3.85 -11.83 -0.65
C LYS A 29 4.87 -10.79 -0.25
N THR A 30 4.46 -9.89 0.62
CA THR A 30 5.32 -8.83 1.15
C THR A 30 5.43 -8.98 2.66
N ASP A 31 6.63 -8.90 3.18
CA ASP A 31 6.83 -8.84 4.62
C ASP A 31 6.59 -7.40 5.08
N ILE A 32 5.48 -7.20 5.79
CA ILE A 32 5.05 -5.86 6.23
C ILE A 32 6.05 -5.21 7.19
N ARG A 33 6.91 -5.99 7.82
CA ARG A 33 7.93 -5.45 8.74
C ARG A 33 9.08 -4.76 8.00
N LYS A 34 9.16 -4.95 6.68
CA LYS A 34 10.28 -4.45 5.85
C LYS A 34 9.88 -3.30 4.93
N ILE A 35 8.62 -2.90 4.93
CA ILE A 35 8.15 -1.81 4.07
C ILE A 35 8.73 -0.49 4.56
N PRO A 36 9.55 0.21 3.76
CA PRO A 36 10.20 1.45 4.23
C PRO A 36 9.25 2.63 4.24
N CYS A 37 9.56 3.61 5.07
CA CYS A 37 8.84 4.88 5.14
C CYS A 37 8.75 5.60 3.79
N SER A 38 9.75 5.43 2.93
CA SER A 38 9.73 6.04 1.59
C SER A 38 8.55 5.58 0.74
N ASP A 39 8.10 4.35 0.92
CA ASP A 39 6.91 3.85 0.22
C ASP A 39 5.65 4.61 0.64
N LEU A 40 5.58 4.98 1.91
CA LEU A 40 4.46 5.78 2.42
C LEU A 40 4.42 7.17 1.79
N GLU A 41 5.58 7.80 1.62
CA GLU A 41 5.67 9.11 0.99
C GLU A 41 5.27 9.08 -0.48
N GLN A 42 5.60 8.01 -1.19
CA GLN A 42 5.31 7.86 -2.61
C GLN A 42 3.87 7.45 -2.88
N ALA A 43 3.16 7.01 -1.87
CA ALA A 43 1.76 6.60 -2.01
C ALA A 43 0.85 7.82 -2.22
N GLU A 44 -0.25 7.61 -2.92
CA GLU A 44 -1.31 8.61 -3.00
C GLU A 44 -1.96 8.81 -1.63
N ASP A 45 -2.59 9.95 -1.41
CA ASP A 45 -3.12 10.34 -0.09
C ASP A 45 -4.04 9.28 0.51
N GLY A 46 -4.96 8.73 -0.28
CA GLY A 46 -5.87 7.70 0.21
C GLY A 46 -5.16 6.42 0.60
N ASP A 47 -4.19 5.99 -0.20
CA ASP A 47 -3.40 4.80 0.07
C ASP A 47 -2.49 4.99 1.27
N ARG A 48 -1.96 6.20 1.44
CA ARG A 48 -1.15 6.56 2.60
C ARG A 48 -1.92 6.44 3.90
N VAL A 49 -3.12 7.00 3.93
CA VAL A 49 -3.99 6.92 5.10
C VAL A 49 -4.39 5.48 5.40
N ALA A 50 -4.74 4.72 4.38
CA ALA A 50 -5.09 3.31 4.54
C ALA A 50 -3.93 2.50 5.10
N ALA A 51 -2.71 2.73 4.61
CA ALA A 51 -1.51 2.06 5.11
C ALA A 51 -1.25 2.40 6.58
N ILE A 52 -1.38 3.65 6.95
CA ILE A 52 -1.19 4.08 8.35
C ILE A 52 -2.23 3.41 9.26
N PHE A 53 -3.49 3.36 8.84
CA PHE A 53 -4.53 2.69 9.61
C PHE A 53 -4.28 1.20 9.76
N PHE A 54 -3.78 0.57 8.70
CA PHE A 54 -3.41 -0.85 8.75
C PHE A 54 -2.35 -1.11 9.83
N PHE A 55 -1.26 -0.37 9.79
CA PHE A 55 -0.19 -0.52 10.79
C PHE A 55 -0.64 -0.11 12.17
N TYR A 56 -1.46 0.93 12.27
CA TYR A 56 -2.01 1.38 13.55
C TYR A 56 -2.83 0.27 14.22
N GLY A 57 -3.73 -0.35 13.46
CA GLY A 57 -4.54 -1.46 13.96
C GLY A 57 -3.69 -2.65 14.36
N PHE A 58 -2.64 -2.93 13.58
CA PHE A 58 -1.72 -4.02 13.89
C PHE A 58 -1.02 -3.79 15.25
N HIS A 59 -0.48 -2.61 15.46
CA HIS A 59 0.17 -2.26 16.72
C HIS A 59 -0.81 -2.22 17.88
N ALA A 60 -2.00 -1.69 17.68
CA ALA A 60 -3.05 -1.67 18.70
C ALA A 60 -3.39 -3.09 19.15
N ALA A 61 -3.52 -4.02 18.21
CA ALA A 61 -3.79 -5.41 18.53
C ALA A 61 -2.67 -6.05 19.34
N LEU A 62 -1.41 -5.77 19.01
CA LEU A 62 -0.25 -6.27 19.75
C LEU A 62 -0.23 -5.77 21.20
N LEU A 63 -0.75 -4.57 21.43
CA LEU A 63 -0.77 -3.93 22.75
C LEU A 63 -2.10 -4.14 23.50
N ASN A 64 -3.03 -4.89 22.92
CA ASN A 64 -4.39 -5.06 23.45
C ASN A 64 -5.12 -3.72 23.65
N ALA A 65 -4.85 -2.75 22.80
CA ALA A 65 -5.42 -1.41 22.88
C ALA A 65 -6.66 -1.35 22.00
N TYR A 66 -7.83 -1.63 22.56
CA TYR A 66 -9.09 -1.70 21.81
C TYR A 66 -9.89 -0.40 21.84
N GLU A 67 -9.43 0.58 22.58
CA GLU A 67 -10.05 1.89 22.64
C GLU A 67 -9.21 2.89 21.85
N VAL A 68 -9.87 3.69 21.02
CA VAL A 68 -9.22 4.66 20.17
C VAL A 68 -9.87 6.02 20.35
N SER A 69 -9.05 7.02 20.68
CA SER A 69 -9.50 8.41 20.68
C SER A 69 -9.38 8.96 19.25
N PRO A 70 -10.46 9.43 18.63
CA PRO A 70 -10.36 10.01 17.27
C PRO A 70 -9.35 11.15 17.16
N ALA A 71 -9.27 12.01 18.17
CA ALA A 71 -8.30 13.11 18.19
C ALA A 71 -6.87 12.61 18.24
N ASN A 72 -6.59 11.58 19.05
CA ASN A 72 -5.25 10.98 19.10
C ASN A 72 -4.91 10.25 17.83
N LEU A 73 -5.85 9.56 17.22
CA LEU A 73 -5.65 8.86 15.97
C LEU A 73 -5.22 9.84 14.88
N GLU A 74 -5.95 10.93 14.74
CA GLU A 74 -5.66 11.96 13.74
C GLU A 74 -4.27 12.57 13.95
N ARG A 75 -3.93 12.88 15.19
CA ARG A 75 -2.61 13.40 15.54
C ARG A 75 -1.52 12.39 15.22
N ASN A 76 -1.73 11.13 15.55
CA ASN A 76 -0.77 10.07 15.30
C ASN A 76 -0.57 9.84 13.80
N VAL A 77 -1.61 9.97 12.98
CA VAL A 77 -1.47 9.90 11.52
C VAL A 77 -0.51 10.99 11.03
N ARG A 78 -0.71 12.24 11.48
CA ARG A 78 0.18 13.34 11.09
C ARG A 78 1.60 13.11 11.57
N ASN A 79 1.75 12.61 12.78
CA ASN A 79 3.08 12.34 13.36
C ASN A 79 3.83 11.26 12.59
N VAL A 80 3.15 10.21 12.17
CA VAL A 80 3.76 9.14 11.37
C VAL A 80 4.22 9.68 10.03
N VAL A 81 3.40 10.46 9.35
CA VAL A 81 3.79 11.07 8.07
C VAL A 81 5.05 11.92 8.25
N ALA A 82 5.06 12.81 9.23
CA ALA A 82 6.21 13.68 9.49
C ALA A 82 7.46 12.89 9.89
N PHE A 83 7.31 11.86 10.70
CA PHE A 83 8.42 11.01 11.12
C PHE A 83 9.02 10.26 9.93
N CYS A 84 8.17 9.70 9.08
CA CYS A 84 8.62 8.98 7.89
C CYS A 84 9.34 9.89 6.89
N GLN A 85 8.93 11.14 6.77
CA GLN A 85 9.62 12.12 5.91
C GLN A 85 11.07 12.34 6.37
N ARG A 86 11.32 12.28 7.66
CA ARG A 86 12.67 12.45 8.21
C ARG A 86 13.45 11.14 8.26
N ASN A 87 12.79 10.01 8.09
CA ASN A 87 13.41 8.69 8.23
C ASN A 87 12.97 7.76 7.10
N PRO A 88 13.27 8.10 5.84
CA PRO A 88 12.70 7.39 4.68
C PRO A 88 13.14 5.92 4.58
N ALA A 89 14.31 5.59 5.09
CA ALA A 89 14.82 4.22 5.04
C ALA A 89 14.30 3.33 6.18
N MET A 90 13.71 3.93 7.21
CA MET A 90 13.22 3.17 8.35
C MET A 90 11.96 2.40 7.95
N PRO A 91 11.82 1.12 8.35
CA PRO A 91 10.57 0.41 8.15
C PRO A 91 9.40 1.09 8.85
N ILE A 92 8.26 1.17 8.20
CA ILE A 92 7.05 1.77 8.77
C ILE A 92 6.70 1.09 10.10
N PHE A 93 6.85 -0.21 10.16
CA PHE A 93 6.57 -1.01 11.35
C PHE A 93 7.37 -0.53 12.57
N GLU A 94 8.62 -0.11 12.37
CA GLU A 94 9.46 0.45 13.44
C GLU A 94 9.15 1.91 13.72
N ALA A 95 8.80 2.66 12.69
CA ALA A 95 8.52 4.09 12.80
C ALA A 95 7.26 4.37 13.61
N MET A 96 6.24 3.53 13.45
CA MET A 96 4.93 3.76 14.05
C MET A 96 4.98 3.98 15.56
N PRO A 97 5.56 3.07 16.36
CA PRO A 97 5.58 3.28 17.82
C PRO A 97 6.42 4.48 18.22
N LYS A 98 7.44 4.84 17.44
CA LYS A 98 8.28 6.01 17.73
C LYS A 98 7.57 7.32 17.45
N ALA A 99 6.66 7.32 16.48
CA ALA A 99 5.91 8.52 16.10
C ALA A 99 4.68 8.76 16.96
N PHE A 100 4.19 7.75 17.65
CA PHE A 100 2.97 7.88 18.43
C PHE A 100 3.17 8.76 19.64
N GLN A 101 2.19 9.64 19.88
CA GLN A 101 2.04 10.41 21.10
C GLN A 101 1.15 9.63 22.06
N ARG A 102 1.54 9.60 23.29
CA ARG A 102 0.77 8.96 24.34
C ARG A 102 -0.09 9.98 25.09
#